data_a248d3a4b05de72f7f375902ff932370
#
_entry.id   a248d3a4b05de72f7f375902ff932370
#
_cell.length_a   1.000
_cell.length_b   1.000
_cell.length_c   1.000
_cell.angle_alpha   90.00
_cell.angle_beta   90.00
_cell.angle_gamma   90.00
#
_symmetry.space_group_name_H-M   'P 1'
#
loop_
_entity.id
_entity.type
_entity.pdbx_description
1 polymer ?
#
loop_
_entity_poly.entity_id
_entity_poly.type
_entity_poly.pdbx_seq_one_letter_code
_entity_poly.pdbx_strand_id
1 'polypeptide(L)'
;MHQSGSVSLCRSAISVLVATALYSPIALASTVEYGETVDGVVLEKDIQLVYGTANNTKINPGGEQHIKEFGVSSNTEIKGGYQYIEMNGTAEYSVLNDGYQIVQMGGAANQTTLNNGVLQVYGAANDPTIKGGRLIVEKDGITVLAAIEKGGLLEVKEGGLAIAVDQKAGGAIKASTRVMEAFGTNRLGQFEIKNGIANNMLL
;
A
#
# COMPACT_ATOMS: atom_id res chain seq x y z
N MET A 1 69.48 -5.85 -7.65
CA MET A 1 68.46 -5.33 -6.73
C MET A 1 67.13 -5.34 -7.46
N HIS A 2 66.33 -6.35 -7.21
CA HIS A 2 64.97 -6.47 -7.75
C HIS A 2 63.98 -6.00 -6.68
N GLN A 3 63.19 -5.01 -7.01
CA GLN A 3 61.97 -4.71 -6.22
C GLN A 3 60.76 -5.24 -7.00
N SER A 4 60.10 -6.22 -6.44
CA SER A 4 58.82 -6.71 -6.90
C SER A 4 57.69 -5.89 -6.27
N GLY A 5 56.97 -5.13 -7.09
CA GLY A 5 55.74 -4.47 -6.68
C GLY A 5 54.58 -5.47 -6.58
N SER A 6 54.05 -5.66 -5.39
CA SER A 6 52.84 -6.46 -5.18
C SER A 6 51.61 -5.63 -5.51
N VAL A 7 50.85 -6.06 -6.53
CA VAL A 7 49.52 -5.54 -6.84
C VAL A 7 48.52 -6.17 -5.88
N SER A 8 47.96 -5.36 -4.97
CA SER A 8 46.87 -5.77 -4.10
C SER A 8 45.58 -5.81 -4.91
N LEU A 9 45.09 -6.99 -5.21
CA LEU A 9 43.77 -7.23 -5.75
C LEU A 9 42.71 -7.14 -4.62
N CYS A 10 41.99 -6.02 -4.62
CA CYS A 10 40.80 -5.89 -3.79
C CYS A 10 39.73 -6.90 -4.28
N ARG A 11 39.62 -8.04 -3.64
CA ARG A 11 38.57 -9.01 -3.89
C ARG A 11 37.31 -8.56 -3.15
N SER A 12 36.38 -8.01 -3.89
CA SER A 12 35.00 -7.86 -3.47
C SER A 12 34.41 -9.25 -3.23
N ALA A 13 34.25 -9.63 -1.97
CA ALA A 13 33.65 -10.89 -1.60
C ALA A 13 32.13 -10.76 -1.77
N ILE A 14 31.60 -11.31 -2.86
CA ILE A 14 30.17 -11.60 -2.97
C ILE A 14 29.92 -12.80 -2.09
N SER A 15 29.38 -12.56 -0.88
CA SER A 15 28.93 -13.62 0.01
C SER A 15 27.57 -14.10 -0.47
N VAL A 16 27.55 -15.13 -1.33
CA VAL A 16 26.35 -15.92 -1.57
C VAL A 16 26.19 -16.86 -0.38
N LEU A 17 25.35 -16.47 0.58
CA LEU A 17 24.98 -17.34 1.69
C LEU A 17 23.87 -18.30 1.23
N VAL A 18 24.23 -19.48 0.75
CA VAL A 18 23.29 -20.60 0.59
C VAL A 18 23.15 -21.26 1.96
N ALA A 19 22.18 -20.82 2.74
CA ALA A 19 21.79 -21.50 3.96
C ALA A 19 20.67 -22.50 3.66
N THR A 20 20.98 -23.77 3.54
CA THR A 20 20.01 -24.86 3.67
C THR A 20 19.72 -25.03 5.16
N ALA A 21 18.76 -24.30 5.71
CA ALA A 21 18.29 -24.51 7.06
C ALA A 21 17.04 -25.37 7.06
N LEU A 22 17.18 -26.57 7.53
CA LEU A 22 16.09 -27.41 8.03
C LEU A 22 15.68 -26.85 9.40
N TYR A 23 14.38 -26.59 9.54
CA TYR A 23 13.60 -26.39 10.78
C TYR A 23 13.32 -24.98 11.29
N SER A 24 12.04 -24.80 11.41
CA SER A 24 11.20 -23.77 12.07
C SER A 24 11.04 -22.46 11.28
N PRO A 25 9.79 -22.03 11.06
CA PRO A 25 9.54 -20.70 10.53
C PRO A 25 9.79 -19.67 11.66
N ILE A 26 11.04 -19.33 11.85
CA ILE A 26 11.36 -18.06 12.50
C ILE A 26 11.02 -17.04 11.40
N ALA A 27 10.08 -16.15 11.67
CA ALA A 27 9.84 -15.01 10.78
C ALA A 27 11.18 -14.29 10.60
N LEU A 28 11.79 -14.42 9.43
CA LEU A 28 13.06 -13.79 9.14
C LEU A 28 12.75 -12.37 8.67
N ALA A 29 13.09 -11.38 9.49
CA ALA A 29 13.01 -10.00 9.05
C ALA A 29 14.14 -9.72 8.05
N SER A 30 13.79 -9.34 6.82
CA SER A 30 14.72 -8.82 5.83
C SER A 30 14.64 -7.30 5.80
N THR A 31 15.77 -6.62 5.72
CA THR A 31 15.82 -5.15 5.65
C THR A 31 16.38 -4.74 4.30
N VAL A 32 15.71 -3.79 3.66
CA VAL A 32 16.20 -3.08 2.47
C VAL A 32 16.68 -1.71 2.94
N GLU A 33 17.98 -1.55 3.02
CA GLU A 33 18.60 -0.34 3.57
C GLU A 33 18.50 0.86 2.60
N TYR A 34 18.76 2.06 3.10
CA TYR A 34 18.81 3.27 2.27
C TYR A 34 19.76 3.12 1.08
N GLY A 35 19.24 3.42 -0.11
CA GLY A 35 19.97 3.30 -1.37
C GLY A 35 20.04 1.89 -1.93
N GLU A 36 19.52 0.88 -1.22
CA GLU A 36 19.38 -0.47 -1.75
C GLU A 36 18.10 -0.62 -2.56
N THR A 37 18.14 -1.53 -3.53
CA THR A 37 16.96 -1.94 -4.31
C THR A 37 16.90 -3.46 -4.34
N VAL A 38 15.74 -4.00 -4.03
CA VAL A 38 15.43 -5.42 -4.15
C VAL A 38 14.26 -5.63 -5.11
N ASP A 39 14.23 -6.78 -5.77
CA ASP A 39 13.21 -7.11 -6.76
C ASP A 39 12.69 -8.54 -6.57
N GLY A 40 11.37 -8.72 -6.75
CA GLY A 40 10.73 -10.03 -6.79
C GLY A 40 10.71 -10.81 -5.47
N VAL A 41 10.83 -10.15 -4.32
CA VAL A 41 10.78 -10.81 -2.99
C VAL A 41 9.40 -11.43 -2.76
N VAL A 42 9.38 -12.65 -2.19
CA VAL A 42 8.15 -13.34 -1.78
C VAL A 42 8.15 -13.48 -0.27
N LEU A 43 7.13 -12.93 0.39
CA LEU A 43 6.94 -12.98 1.84
C LEU A 43 5.83 -14.00 2.16
N GLU A 44 6.18 -15.12 2.77
CA GLU A 44 5.24 -16.18 3.16
C GLU A 44 4.76 -16.00 4.62
N LYS A 45 5.72 -15.88 5.53
CA LYS A 45 5.52 -15.60 6.96
C LYS A 45 6.61 -14.70 7.49
N ASP A 46 7.26 -14.00 6.59
CA ASP A 46 8.43 -13.18 6.84
C ASP A 46 8.03 -11.72 6.92
N ILE A 47 8.88 -10.93 7.57
CA ILE A 47 8.73 -9.48 7.66
C ILE A 47 9.81 -8.83 6.81
N GLN A 48 9.44 -7.88 5.95
CA GLN A 48 10.37 -7.04 5.22
C GLN A 48 10.27 -5.60 5.71
N LEU A 49 11.41 -5.02 6.08
CA LEU A 49 11.54 -3.60 6.43
C LEU A 49 12.17 -2.85 5.25
N VAL A 50 11.47 -1.88 4.68
CA VAL A 50 11.91 -1.18 3.46
C VAL A 50 12.24 0.26 3.80
N TYR A 51 13.54 0.58 3.91
CA TYR A 51 14.08 1.93 3.98
C TYR A 51 14.60 2.39 2.61
N GLY A 52 14.91 1.46 1.71
CA GLY A 52 15.32 1.67 0.33
C GLY A 52 14.15 1.47 -0.64
N THR A 53 14.36 0.71 -1.71
CA THR A 53 13.36 0.42 -2.73
C THR A 53 13.08 -1.07 -2.84
N ALA A 54 11.80 -1.47 -2.79
CA ALA A 54 11.35 -2.84 -3.02
C ALA A 54 10.41 -2.89 -4.22
N ASN A 55 10.77 -3.65 -5.25
CA ASN A 55 9.96 -3.80 -6.44
C ASN A 55 9.38 -5.22 -6.54
N ASN A 56 8.16 -5.33 -7.11
CA ASN A 56 7.53 -6.60 -7.46
C ASN A 56 7.41 -7.58 -6.27
N THR A 57 7.28 -7.08 -5.05
CA THR A 57 7.13 -7.91 -3.85
C THR A 57 5.78 -8.63 -3.87
N LYS A 58 5.77 -9.91 -3.48
CA LYS A 58 4.54 -10.69 -3.28
C LYS A 58 4.36 -10.96 -1.80
N ILE A 59 3.22 -10.56 -1.25
CA ILE A 59 2.90 -10.74 0.17
C ILE A 59 1.79 -11.77 0.28
N ASN A 60 2.16 -12.99 0.65
CA ASN A 60 1.25 -14.11 0.85
C ASN A 60 0.68 -14.11 2.30
N PRO A 61 -0.29 -14.98 2.63
CA PRO A 61 -0.86 -15.03 3.97
C PRO A 61 0.21 -15.25 5.06
N GLY A 62 0.27 -14.31 5.99
CA GLY A 62 1.25 -14.29 7.07
C GLY A 62 2.52 -13.48 6.79
N GLY A 63 2.75 -13.06 5.55
CA GLY A 63 3.84 -12.14 5.21
C GLY A 63 3.48 -10.69 5.53
N GLU A 64 4.49 -9.90 5.89
CA GLU A 64 4.35 -8.47 6.21
C GLU A 64 5.44 -7.64 5.53
N GLN A 65 5.06 -6.53 4.93
CA GLN A 65 6.00 -5.53 4.42
C GLN A 65 5.75 -4.19 5.11
N HIS A 66 6.79 -3.62 5.72
CA HIS A 66 6.77 -2.32 6.36
C HIS A 66 7.59 -1.33 5.55
N ILE A 67 6.93 -0.40 4.90
CA ILE A 67 7.59 0.67 4.17
C ILE A 67 7.86 1.78 5.16
N LYS A 68 9.13 1.92 5.51
CA LYS A 68 9.64 2.82 6.53
C LYS A 68 9.83 4.23 5.96
N GLU A 69 10.32 5.13 6.79
CA GLU A 69 10.60 6.51 6.42
C GLU A 69 11.48 6.57 5.16
N PHE A 70 11.02 7.29 4.13
CA PHE A 70 11.61 7.44 2.79
C PHE A 70 11.74 6.13 1.98
N GLY A 71 11.28 5.00 2.50
CA GLY A 71 11.20 3.76 1.75
C GLY A 71 10.14 3.82 0.64
N VAL A 72 10.42 3.13 -0.45
CA VAL A 72 9.50 3.03 -1.59
C VAL A 72 9.25 1.57 -1.93
N SER A 73 7.99 1.20 -2.10
CA SER A 73 7.61 -0.10 -2.64
C SER A 73 6.79 0.08 -3.90
N SER A 74 7.16 -0.60 -4.99
CA SER A 74 6.44 -0.52 -6.27
C SER A 74 5.94 -1.89 -6.73
N ASN A 75 4.74 -1.92 -7.32
CA ASN A 75 4.13 -3.12 -7.89
C ASN A 75 3.99 -4.29 -6.90
N THR A 76 3.68 -4.00 -5.65
CA THR A 76 3.47 -5.05 -4.63
C THR A 76 2.14 -5.77 -4.88
N GLU A 77 2.17 -7.11 -4.92
CA GLU A 77 0.99 -7.96 -4.99
C GLU A 77 0.67 -8.55 -3.61
N ILE A 78 -0.50 -8.19 -3.02
CA ILE A 78 -0.93 -8.63 -1.70
C ILE A 78 -2.01 -9.71 -1.86
N LYS A 79 -1.73 -10.92 -1.37
CA LYS A 79 -2.58 -12.12 -1.48
C LYS A 79 -3.05 -12.66 -0.13
N GLY A 80 -3.24 -11.80 0.86
CA GLY A 80 -3.72 -12.19 2.19
C GLY A 80 -2.76 -11.84 3.33
N GLY A 81 -1.64 -11.16 3.05
CA GLY A 81 -0.72 -10.60 4.04
C GLY A 81 -1.00 -9.11 4.31
N TYR A 82 -0.01 -8.44 4.87
CA TYR A 82 -0.09 -7.05 5.29
C TYR A 82 1.01 -6.20 4.67
N GLN A 83 0.63 -5.03 4.15
CA GLN A 83 1.57 -3.96 3.79
C GLN A 83 1.27 -2.73 4.63
N TYR A 84 2.25 -2.29 5.42
CA TYR A 84 2.18 -1.09 6.24
C TYR A 84 3.00 0.02 5.59
N ILE A 85 2.36 1.15 5.34
CA ILE A 85 3.03 2.34 4.79
C ILE A 85 3.12 3.34 5.93
N GLU A 86 4.31 3.46 6.49
CA GLU A 86 4.57 4.30 7.66
C GLU A 86 4.84 5.76 7.26
N MET A 87 5.07 6.62 8.24
CA MET A 87 5.35 8.04 8.02
C MET A 87 6.46 8.23 6.98
N ASN A 88 6.22 9.08 5.99
CA ASN A 88 7.11 9.35 4.86
C ASN A 88 7.45 8.14 3.97
N GLY A 89 6.83 6.98 4.19
CA GLY A 89 6.90 5.83 3.28
C GLY A 89 5.94 5.98 2.09
N THR A 90 6.25 5.36 0.97
CA THR A 90 5.41 5.42 -0.24
C THR A 90 5.24 4.03 -0.85
N ALA A 91 4.00 3.64 -1.13
CA ALA A 91 3.68 2.49 -1.96
C ALA A 91 3.09 2.96 -3.29
N GLU A 92 3.54 2.37 -4.39
CA GLU A 92 3.08 2.69 -5.73
C GLU A 92 2.60 1.43 -6.45
N TYR A 93 1.47 1.53 -7.16
CA TYR A 93 0.92 0.47 -8.02
C TYR A 93 0.68 -0.86 -7.28
N SER A 94 0.32 -0.82 -6.00
CA SER A 94 -0.01 -2.03 -5.24
C SER A 94 -1.30 -2.66 -5.74
N VAL A 95 -1.36 -3.99 -5.77
CA VAL A 95 -2.54 -4.76 -6.14
C VAL A 95 -2.97 -5.63 -4.96
N LEU A 96 -4.14 -5.35 -4.39
CA LEU A 96 -4.75 -6.16 -3.33
C LEU A 96 -5.71 -7.17 -3.95
N ASN A 97 -5.30 -8.43 -3.98
CA ASN A 97 -6.19 -9.54 -4.34
C ASN A 97 -6.93 -10.07 -3.11
N ASP A 98 -6.32 -9.93 -1.93
CA ASP A 98 -6.85 -10.13 -0.59
C ASP A 98 -5.85 -9.55 0.44
N GLY A 99 -6.22 -9.51 1.74
CA GLY A 99 -5.36 -8.99 2.81
C GLY A 99 -5.51 -7.49 3.03
N TYR A 100 -4.45 -6.85 3.52
CA TYR A 100 -4.52 -5.49 4.03
C TYR A 100 -3.37 -4.62 3.53
N GLN A 101 -3.70 -3.41 3.09
CA GLN A 101 -2.76 -2.31 2.95
C GLN A 101 -3.17 -1.20 3.93
N ILE A 102 -2.27 -0.80 4.80
CA ILE A 102 -2.54 0.15 5.88
C ILE A 102 -1.62 1.36 5.70
N VAL A 103 -2.23 2.50 5.36
CA VAL A 103 -1.53 3.76 5.18
C VAL A 103 -1.59 4.53 6.50
N GLN A 104 -0.49 4.56 7.22
CA GLN A 104 -0.39 5.28 8.49
C GLN A 104 -0.30 6.80 8.24
N MET A 105 -0.48 7.58 9.30
CA MET A 105 -0.35 9.04 9.24
C MET A 105 1.00 9.45 8.63
N GLY A 106 0.96 10.30 7.61
CA GLY A 106 2.14 10.73 6.87
C GLY A 106 2.66 9.75 5.82
N GLY A 107 2.09 8.55 5.70
CA GLY A 107 2.34 7.61 4.61
C GLY A 107 1.49 7.90 3.37
N ALA A 108 1.91 7.41 2.20
CA ALA A 108 1.20 7.59 0.95
C ALA A 108 1.08 6.29 0.14
N ALA A 109 -0.13 5.96 -0.31
CA ALA A 109 -0.40 4.91 -1.29
C ALA A 109 -0.88 5.55 -2.59
N ASN A 110 -0.17 5.28 -3.69
CA ASN A 110 -0.50 5.81 -5.01
C ASN A 110 -0.94 4.68 -5.94
N GLN A 111 -2.06 4.89 -6.64
CA GLN A 111 -2.58 3.99 -7.68
C GLN A 111 -2.76 2.53 -7.23
N THR A 112 -3.25 2.36 -6.01
CA THR A 112 -3.58 1.04 -5.48
C THR A 112 -4.84 0.49 -6.16
N THR A 113 -4.77 -0.76 -6.64
CA THR A 113 -5.94 -1.49 -7.18
C THR A 113 -6.42 -2.51 -6.15
N LEU A 114 -7.68 -2.40 -5.73
CA LEU A 114 -8.35 -3.36 -4.85
C LEU A 114 -9.25 -4.27 -5.69
N ASN A 115 -8.82 -5.52 -5.91
CA ASN A 115 -9.68 -6.56 -6.45
C ASN A 115 -10.51 -7.18 -5.33
N ASN A 116 -9.94 -7.30 -4.13
CA ASN A 116 -10.55 -7.68 -2.86
C ASN A 116 -9.66 -7.17 -1.70
N GLY A 117 -10.03 -7.47 -0.44
CA GLY A 117 -9.26 -7.06 0.74
C GLY A 117 -9.60 -5.65 1.22
N VAL A 118 -8.71 -5.04 1.99
CA VAL A 118 -8.93 -3.76 2.66
C VAL A 118 -7.75 -2.82 2.48
N LEU A 119 -8.02 -1.62 1.96
CA LEU A 119 -7.12 -0.47 2.04
C LEU A 119 -7.61 0.45 3.16
N GLN A 120 -6.85 0.57 4.24
CA GLN A 120 -7.18 1.40 5.39
C GLN A 120 -6.27 2.63 5.43
N VAL A 121 -6.84 3.83 5.46
CA VAL A 121 -6.12 5.08 5.20
C VAL A 121 -6.25 6.03 6.39
N TYR A 122 -5.16 6.20 7.12
CA TYR A 122 -4.93 7.26 8.11
C TYR A 122 -4.04 8.37 7.55
N GLY A 123 -3.35 8.13 6.44
CA GLY A 123 -2.52 9.06 5.67
C GLY A 123 -3.19 9.46 4.36
N ALA A 124 -2.53 9.25 3.23
CA ALA A 124 -3.04 9.61 1.92
C ALA A 124 -3.14 8.40 0.97
N ALA A 125 -4.28 8.29 0.26
CA ALA A 125 -4.45 7.37 -0.86
C ALA A 125 -4.82 8.16 -2.12
N ASN A 126 -3.95 8.12 -3.13
CA ASN A 126 -4.12 8.86 -4.36
C ASN A 126 -4.44 7.91 -5.52
N ASP A 127 -5.49 8.23 -6.27
CA ASP A 127 -5.94 7.50 -7.45
C ASP A 127 -6.14 5.97 -7.23
N PRO A 128 -6.78 5.55 -6.10
CA PRO A 128 -7.08 4.14 -5.90
C PRO A 128 -8.26 3.70 -6.77
N THR A 129 -8.17 2.46 -7.31
CA THR A 129 -9.27 1.81 -8.05
C THR A 129 -9.85 0.66 -7.22
N ILE A 130 -11.14 0.74 -6.86
CA ILE A 130 -11.83 -0.22 -6.00
C ILE A 130 -12.77 -1.06 -6.86
N LYS A 131 -12.30 -2.22 -7.33
CA LYS A 131 -13.08 -3.18 -8.14
C LYS A 131 -13.87 -4.15 -7.28
N GLY A 132 -13.40 -4.38 -6.06
CA GLY A 132 -14.01 -5.16 -5.00
C GLY A 132 -13.33 -4.81 -3.69
N GLY A 133 -13.73 -5.45 -2.58
CA GLY A 133 -13.15 -5.15 -1.29
C GLY A 133 -13.56 -3.75 -0.78
N ARG A 134 -12.74 -3.17 0.10
CA ARG A 134 -13.11 -1.97 0.83
C ARG A 134 -11.95 -0.99 1.01
N LEU A 135 -12.16 0.25 0.59
CA LEU A 135 -11.34 1.40 0.99
C LEU A 135 -11.99 2.05 2.21
N ILE A 136 -11.26 2.17 3.30
CA ILE A 136 -11.71 2.84 4.53
C ILE A 136 -10.85 4.08 4.73
N VAL A 137 -11.48 5.25 4.69
CA VAL A 137 -10.83 6.51 5.04
C VAL A 137 -11.13 6.81 6.50
N GLU A 138 -10.12 6.68 7.32
CA GLU A 138 -10.19 6.90 8.76
C GLU A 138 -10.12 8.40 9.12
N LYS A 139 -10.24 8.72 10.40
CA LYS A 139 -10.07 10.09 10.88
C LYS A 139 -8.71 10.63 10.45
N ASP A 140 -8.71 11.87 9.94
CA ASP A 140 -7.55 12.59 9.40
C ASP A 140 -6.95 11.96 8.13
N GLY A 141 -7.47 10.82 7.68
CA GLY A 141 -7.09 10.19 6.40
C GLY A 141 -7.74 10.90 5.20
N ILE A 142 -7.04 10.84 4.08
CA ILE A 142 -7.48 11.49 2.83
C ILE A 142 -7.40 10.48 1.67
N THR A 143 -8.45 10.44 0.86
CA THR A 143 -8.38 9.81 -0.47
C THR A 143 -8.71 10.81 -1.56
N VAL A 144 -7.98 10.76 -2.67
CA VAL A 144 -8.17 11.66 -3.81
C VAL A 144 -8.29 10.82 -5.08
N LEU A 145 -9.21 11.19 -5.99
CA LEU A 145 -9.44 10.55 -7.29
C LEU A 145 -9.82 9.06 -7.21
N ALA A 146 -10.44 8.63 -6.11
CA ALA A 146 -10.84 7.23 -5.96
C ALA A 146 -11.90 6.83 -7.00
N ALA A 147 -11.64 5.77 -7.78
CA ALA A 147 -12.61 5.17 -8.66
C ALA A 147 -13.27 3.97 -8.00
N ILE A 148 -14.59 3.99 -7.84
CA ILE A 148 -15.36 2.90 -7.20
C ILE A 148 -16.13 2.16 -8.29
N GLU A 149 -15.70 0.96 -8.61
CA GLU A 149 -16.33 0.09 -9.60
C GLU A 149 -17.41 -0.81 -8.96
N LYS A 150 -18.09 -1.60 -9.80
CA LYS A 150 -19.10 -2.55 -9.33
C LYS A 150 -18.51 -3.54 -8.32
N GLY A 151 -19.07 -3.58 -7.12
CA GLY A 151 -18.63 -4.45 -6.02
C GLY A 151 -17.64 -3.80 -5.06
N GLY A 152 -17.06 -2.66 -5.40
CA GLY A 152 -16.20 -1.88 -4.51
C GLY A 152 -17.00 -1.06 -3.49
N LEU A 153 -16.43 -0.89 -2.30
CA LEU A 153 -16.99 -0.06 -1.23
C LEU A 153 -15.96 0.98 -0.77
N LEU A 154 -16.34 2.26 -0.86
CA LEU A 154 -15.67 3.35 -0.15
C LEU A 154 -16.41 3.60 1.17
N GLU A 155 -15.71 3.48 2.28
CA GLU A 155 -16.23 3.84 3.61
C GLU A 155 -15.45 5.05 4.15
N VAL A 156 -16.13 6.18 4.35
CA VAL A 156 -15.54 7.40 4.93
C VAL A 156 -16.01 7.54 6.37
N LYS A 157 -15.07 7.47 7.29
CA LYS A 157 -15.31 7.60 8.73
C LYS A 157 -15.43 9.06 9.15
N GLU A 158 -15.83 9.28 10.41
CA GLU A 158 -15.84 10.61 11.02
C GLU A 158 -14.45 11.26 10.93
N GLY A 159 -14.36 12.47 10.41
CA GLY A 159 -13.11 13.20 10.20
C GLY A 159 -12.26 12.76 9.02
N GLY A 160 -12.71 11.77 8.24
CA GLY A 160 -12.08 11.38 6.98
C GLY A 160 -12.52 12.26 5.82
N LEU A 161 -11.69 12.37 4.78
CA LEU A 161 -11.92 13.20 3.60
C LEU A 161 -11.77 12.37 2.30
N ALA A 162 -12.77 12.48 1.42
CA ALA A 162 -12.73 11.87 0.10
C ALA A 162 -13.00 12.90 -1.00
N ILE A 163 -12.04 13.10 -1.90
CA ILE A 163 -12.03 14.18 -2.88
C ILE A 163 -12.05 13.59 -4.30
N ALA A 164 -12.88 14.18 -5.17
CA ALA A 164 -12.95 13.83 -6.59
C ALA A 164 -13.19 12.32 -6.83
N VAL A 165 -14.11 11.74 -6.07
CA VAL A 165 -14.49 10.32 -6.18
C VAL A 165 -15.29 10.10 -7.46
N ASP A 166 -14.95 9.05 -8.20
CA ASP A 166 -15.70 8.59 -9.38
C ASP A 166 -16.48 7.33 -9.02
N GLN A 167 -17.78 7.47 -8.72
CA GLN A 167 -18.66 6.36 -8.39
C GLN A 167 -19.29 5.77 -9.65
N LYS A 168 -18.82 4.60 -10.08
CA LYS A 168 -19.40 3.83 -11.18
C LYS A 168 -20.68 3.09 -10.73
N ALA A 169 -21.48 2.65 -11.71
CA ALA A 169 -22.67 1.85 -11.44
C ALA A 169 -22.33 0.56 -10.67
N GLY A 170 -22.97 0.35 -9.52
CA GLY A 170 -22.74 -0.79 -8.64
C GLY A 170 -21.56 -0.61 -7.67
N GLY A 171 -20.88 0.52 -7.68
CA GLY A 171 -19.97 0.95 -6.62
C GLY A 171 -20.75 1.56 -5.46
N ALA A 172 -20.34 1.27 -4.22
CA ALA A 172 -21.02 1.75 -3.02
C ALA A 172 -20.18 2.76 -2.24
N ILE A 173 -20.84 3.76 -1.66
CA ILE A 173 -20.23 4.70 -0.72
C ILE A 173 -21.00 4.64 0.60
N LYS A 174 -20.27 4.49 1.69
CA LYS A 174 -20.79 4.59 3.05
C LYS A 174 -20.04 5.70 3.77
N ALA A 175 -20.75 6.72 4.21
CA ALA A 175 -20.18 7.84 4.94
C ALA A 175 -20.77 7.94 6.34
N SER A 176 -19.95 8.29 7.33
CA SER A 176 -20.42 8.64 8.66
C SER A 176 -21.16 9.98 8.60
N THR A 177 -22.09 10.22 9.51
CA THR A 177 -22.82 11.49 9.63
C THR A 177 -21.92 12.69 9.96
N ARG A 178 -20.68 12.44 10.34
CA ARG A 178 -19.66 13.45 10.70
C ARG A 178 -18.42 13.35 9.84
N VAL A 179 -18.54 12.90 8.57
CA VAL A 179 -17.43 13.00 7.62
C VAL A 179 -17.04 14.47 7.46
N MET A 180 -15.76 14.72 7.23
CA MET A 180 -15.31 16.05 6.91
C MET A 180 -15.95 16.50 5.59
N GLU A 181 -15.72 15.75 4.55
CA GLU A 181 -16.35 15.93 3.26
C GLU A 181 -16.10 14.69 2.37
N ALA A 182 -17.07 14.33 1.52
CA ALA A 182 -16.86 13.40 0.43
C ALA A 182 -17.60 13.91 -0.81
N PHE A 183 -16.89 14.11 -1.91
CA PHE A 183 -17.50 14.60 -3.14
C PHE A 183 -16.84 14.00 -4.39
N GLY A 184 -17.59 14.01 -5.48
CA GLY A 184 -17.11 13.45 -6.73
C GLY A 184 -18.19 13.46 -7.80
N THR A 185 -18.08 12.49 -8.71
CA THR A 185 -19.01 12.31 -9.81
C THR A 185 -19.58 10.89 -9.86
N ASN A 186 -20.79 10.78 -10.42
CA ASN A 186 -21.43 9.52 -10.76
C ASN A 186 -22.32 9.73 -12.01
N ARG A 187 -23.09 8.74 -12.42
CA ARG A 187 -23.98 8.85 -13.60
C ARG A 187 -25.09 9.91 -13.48
N LEU A 188 -25.37 10.41 -12.27
CA LEU A 188 -26.35 11.49 -12.03
C LEU A 188 -25.69 12.88 -12.04
N GLY A 189 -24.37 12.97 -12.19
CA GLY A 189 -23.57 14.18 -12.14
C GLY A 189 -22.71 14.28 -10.91
N GLN A 190 -22.51 15.49 -10.40
CA GLN A 190 -21.75 15.71 -9.17
C GLN A 190 -22.55 15.29 -7.95
N PHE A 191 -21.90 14.62 -7.02
CA PHE A 191 -22.46 14.31 -5.70
C PHE A 191 -21.62 14.95 -4.58
N GLU A 192 -22.25 15.18 -3.45
CA GLU A 192 -21.61 15.68 -2.24
C GLU A 192 -22.23 15.02 -1.00
N ILE A 193 -21.38 14.66 -0.04
CA ILE A 193 -21.79 14.27 1.32
C ILE A 193 -21.09 15.22 2.26
N LYS A 194 -21.88 16.03 2.97
CA LYS A 194 -21.37 17.01 3.90
C LYS A 194 -22.31 17.13 5.10
N ASN A 195 -21.75 17.12 6.32
CA ASN A 195 -22.54 17.22 7.55
C ASN A 195 -23.70 16.21 7.63
N GLY A 196 -23.49 15.00 7.13
CA GLY A 196 -24.51 13.93 7.11
C GLY A 196 -25.59 14.08 6.04
N ILE A 197 -25.51 15.07 5.16
CA ILE A 197 -26.42 15.28 4.04
C ILE A 197 -25.76 14.74 2.77
N ALA A 198 -26.47 13.86 2.07
CA ALA A 198 -26.01 13.29 0.82
C ALA A 198 -26.87 13.80 -0.34
N ASN A 199 -26.23 14.41 -1.36
CA ASN A 199 -26.87 14.89 -2.57
C ASN A 199 -26.41 14.06 -3.78
N ASN A 200 -27.34 13.73 -4.68
CA ASN A 200 -27.09 13.01 -5.95
C ASN A 200 -26.33 11.67 -5.79
N MET A 201 -26.54 10.95 -4.69
CA MET A 201 -25.93 9.63 -4.48
C MET A 201 -26.64 8.55 -5.32
N LEU A 202 -25.84 7.63 -5.85
CA LEU A 202 -26.38 6.36 -6.39
C LEU A 202 -26.73 5.42 -5.23
N LEU A 203 -27.92 4.89 -5.24
CA LEU A 203 -28.38 3.86 -4.33
C LEU A 203 -28.13 2.48 -4.93
#